data_29269700d0b58b87213fe78f1177d470
#
_entry.id   29269700d0b58b87213fe78f1177d470
#
_cell.length_a   1.000
_cell.length_b   1.000
_cell.length_c   1.000
_cell.angle_alpha   90.00
_cell.angle_beta   90.00
_cell.angle_gamma   90.00
#
_symmetry.space_group_name_H-M   'P 1'
#
loop_
_entity.id
_entity.type
_entity.pdbx_description
1 polymer ?
#
loop_
_entity_poly.entity_id
_entity_poly.type
_entity_poly.pdbx_seq_one_letter_code
_entity_poly.pdbx_strand_id
1 'polypeptide(L)'
;MTVISDMHAREILDSRGNPTVEVDILLDDGSFGRAAVPSGASTGAHEAVELRDGDAQRYKGKGVLKAVAAVNTEISEMLVGAYDAEDQRDIDMAMIELDGTPNKGRLGANAILGVSLAVAKAAANARGLPLYSYVGGVSAHVLPVPMMNIINGGEHADNPIDIQEFMIMPVGADTLTEGVRWGSEVFHTLKKGLAQKGLATSVGDEGGFAPDLASTRAALDFIMASISETGFTPGEDIVLALDCAATEFYKNGKYEISGEGLSLDGAGMAEYLAKLCADYPILSIEDGMSEDDFEGWAAVTQAIGDKVQLVGDDLFVTNPARLSQGIADGLANSLLVKVNQIGTLTETLAAVDMAARARYTSVMSHRSGETEDATIADLAVATNCGQIKTGSLARSDRLAKYNQLIRIEEELGDSAHYAGKACFGALSR
;
A
#
# COMPACT_ATOMS: atom_id res chain seq x y z
N MET A 1 21.85 -7.22 -26.06
CA MET A 1 21.98 -7.78 -24.67
C MET A 1 21.71 -6.61 -23.76
N THR A 2 21.03 -6.87 -22.69
CA THR A 2 20.62 -5.85 -21.70
C THR A 2 21.39 -6.05 -20.40
N VAL A 3 22.74 -6.24 -20.55
CA VAL A 3 23.64 -6.45 -19.41
C VAL A 3 23.70 -5.18 -18.56
N ILE A 4 23.67 -5.34 -17.26
CA ILE A 4 23.84 -4.22 -16.32
C ILE A 4 25.27 -3.71 -16.45
N SER A 5 25.44 -2.47 -16.94
CA SER A 5 26.75 -1.86 -17.19
C SER A 5 27.22 -0.95 -16.05
N ASP A 6 26.27 -0.35 -15.32
CA ASP A 6 26.56 0.51 -14.16
C ASP A 6 25.41 0.51 -13.17
N MET A 7 25.72 0.73 -11.90
CA MET A 7 24.78 0.81 -10.80
C MET A 7 25.21 1.88 -9.81
N HIS A 8 24.28 2.75 -9.42
CA HIS A 8 24.56 3.78 -8.42
C HIS A 8 23.39 4.01 -7.48
N ALA A 9 23.66 3.93 -6.19
CA ALA A 9 22.68 4.28 -5.15
C ALA A 9 23.06 5.59 -4.45
N ARG A 10 22.04 6.30 -4.01
CA ARG A 10 22.16 7.51 -3.19
C ARG A 10 21.10 7.57 -2.11
N GLU A 11 21.35 8.42 -1.13
CA GLU A 11 20.38 8.81 -0.14
C GLU A 11 19.59 10.00 -0.65
N ILE A 12 18.24 9.90 -0.64
CA ILE A 12 17.32 11.00 -0.90
C ILE A 12 16.39 11.21 0.29
N LEU A 13 15.51 12.19 0.26
CA LEU A 13 14.51 12.41 1.31
C LEU A 13 13.14 11.88 0.87
N ASP A 14 12.45 11.23 1.80
CA ASP A 14 11.06 10.84 1.65
C ASP A 14 10.09 11.99 1.95
N SER A 15 8.79 11.77 1.79
CA SER A 15 7.72 12.75 2.02
C SER A 15 7.63 13.29 3.47
N ARG A 16 8.30 12.63 4.41
CA ARG A 16 8.42 13.05 5.82
C ARG A 16 9.74 13.75 6.12
N GLY A 17 10.61 13.91 5.12
CA GLY A 17 11.96 14.47 5.28
C GLY A 17 12.95 13.51 5.93
N ASN A 18 12.65 12.21 5.98
CA ASN A 18 13.59 11.18 6.41
C ASN A 18 14.37 10.63 5.21
N PRO A 19 15.64 10.18 5.41
CA PRO A 19 16.41 9.56 4.35
C PRO A 19 15.79 8.25 3.87
N THR A 20 15.88 8.02 2.55
CA THR A 20 15.59 6.74 1.91
C THR A 20 16.57 6.46 0.77
N VAL A 21 16.55 5.24 0.24
CA VAL A 21 17.44 4.79 -0.83
C VAL A 21 16.82 5.04 -2.19
N GLU A 22 17.61 5.61 -3.11
CA GLU A 22 17.30 5.65 -4.54
C GLU A 22 18.42 4.96 -5.31
N VAL A 23 18.07 4.13 -6.29
CA VAL A 23 18.99 3.36 -7.12
C VAL A 23 18.79 3.68 -8.59
N ASP A 24 19.91 3.90 -9.29
CA ASP A 24 20.02 4.02 -10.74
C ASP A 24 20.67 2.76 -11.30
N ILE A 25 20.13 2.23 -12.39
CA ILE A 25 20.68 1.14 -13.20
C ILE A 25 20.85 1.64 -14.64
N LEU A 26 22.03 1.41 -15.19
CA LEU A 26 22.34 1.65 -16.60
C LEU A 26 22.66 0.33 -17.29
N LEU A 27 22.12 0.11 -18.47
CA LEU A 27 22.38 -1.07 -19.29
C LEU A 27 23.39 -0.75 -20.40
N ASP A 28 23.98 -1.78 -20.98
CA ASP A 28 25.01 -1.66 -22.06
C ASP A 28 24.45 -1.04 -23.36
N ASP A 29 23.13 -1.08 -23.57
CA ASP A 29 22.44 -0.42 -24.68
C ASP A 29 22.11 1.06 -24.40
N GLY A 30 22.42 1.56 -23.20
CA GLY A 30 22.11 2.91 -22.73
C GLY A 30 20.74 3.06 -22.07
N SER A 31 19.97 2.00 -21.96
CA SER A 31 18.69 2.03 -21.24
C SER A 31 18.90 2.23 -19.73
N PHE A 32 18.01 2.98 -19.13
CA PHE A 32 18.14 3.47 -17.76
C PHE A 32 16.89 3.17 -16.93
N GLY A 33 17.09 2.78 -15.66
CA GLY A 33 16.03 2.60 -14.67
C GLY A 33 16.38 3.28 -13.36
N ARG A 34 15.41 3.96 -12.73
CA ARG A 34 15.53 4.59 -11.42
C ARG A 34 14.38 4.17 -10.53
N ALA A 35 14.68 3.79 -9.30
CA ALA A 35 13.66 3.50 -8.29
C ALA A 35 14.04 4.08 -6.94
N ALA A 36 13.06 4.65 -6.25
CA ALA A 36 13.17 5.11 -4.87
C ALA A 36 12.32 4.21 -3.96
N VAL A 37 12.85 3.88 -2.79
CA VAL A 37 12.26 2.92 -1.87
C VAL A 37 11.35 3.63 -0.86
N PRO A 38 10.08 3.19 -0.68
CA PRO A 38 9.21 3.74 0.36
C PRO A 38 9.61 3.24 1.76
N SER A 39 9.15 3.94 2.81
CA SER A 39 9.48 3.68 4.21
C SER A 39 8.24 3.75 5.11
N GLY A 40 8.04 2.77 6.00
CA GLY A 40 6.93 2.77 6.96
C GLY A 40 7.12 3.73 8.14
N ALA A 41 6.03 4.16 8.78
CA ALA A 41 6.04 4.80 10.10
C ALA A 41 5.91 3.74 11.20
N SER A 42 4.85 2.95 11.15
CA SER A 42 4.72 1.66 11.85
C SER A 42 5.28 0.56 10.97
N THR A 43 5.91 -0.45 11.56
CA THR A 43 6.44 -1.60 10.84
C THR A 43 5.98 -2.85 11.56
N GLY A 44 5.30 -3.75 10.83
CA GLY A 44 4.94 -5.08 11.34
C GLY A 44 6.18 -5.84 11.83
N ALA A 45 6.06 -6.58 12.91
CA ALA A 45 7.19 -7.28 13.54
C ALA A 45 7.90 -8.29 12.61
N HIS A 46 7.22 -8.68 11.54
CA HIS A 46 7.68 -9.71 10.59
C HIS A 46 8.11 -9.15 9.22
N GLU A 47 8.17 -7.83 9.07
CA GLU A 47 8.65 -7.21 7.83
C GLU A 47 10.15 -7.49 7.57
N ALA A 48 10.54 -7.48 6.30
CA ALA A 48 11.95 -7.43 5.95
C ALA A 48 12.62 -6.14 6.45
N VAL A 49 13.89 -6.23 6.83
CA VAL A 49 14.57 -5.16 7.56
C VAL A 49 14.89 -3.97 6.66
N GLU A 50 14.33 -2.82 6.98
CA GLU A 50 14.82 -1.54 6.47
C GLU A 50 16.12 -1.18 7.21
N LEU A 51 17.25 -1.28 6.51
CA LEU A 51 18.56 -1.05 7.11
C LEU A 51 18.79 0.46 7.33
N ARG A 52 18.89 0.85 8.60
CA ARG A 52 19.21 2.20 9.07
C ARG A 52 20.60 2.25 9.68
N ASP A 53 21.27 3.42 9.57
CA ASP A 53 22.65 3.59 10.04
C ASP A 53 22.78 3.52 11.58
N GLY A 54 21.75 4.00 12.30
CA GLY A 54 21.74 4.05 13.76
C GLY A 54 22.64 5.17 14.36
N ASP A 55 23.24 6.02 13.52
CA ASP A 55 24.06 7.14 13.97
C ASP A 55 23.16 8.30 14.43
N ALA A 56 23.03 8.47 15.74
CA ALA A 56 22.19 9.52 16.33
C ALA A 56 22.58 10.96 15.93
N GLN A 57 23.83 11.18 15.49
CA GLN A 57 24.30 12.50 15.06
C GLN A 57 23.89 12.84 13.61
N ARG A 58 23.49 11.83 12.85
CA ARG A 58 23.06 12.00 11.46
C ARG A 58 21.61 11.52 11.29
N TYR A 59 20.71 12.42 10.88
CA TYR A 59 19.26 12.14 10.74
C TYR A 59 18.63 11.43 11.95
N LYS A 60 19.15 11.70 13.16
CA LYS A 60 18.69 11.07 14.42
C LYS A 60 18.67 9.53 14.36
N GLY A 61 19.66 8.94 13.69
CA GLY A 61 19.79 7.49 13.51
C GLY A 61 19.10 6.93 12.27
N LYS A 62 18.33 7.73 11.53
CA LYS A 62 17.54 7.28 10.37
C LYS A 62 18.28 7.30 9.03
N GLY A 63 19.59 7.61 8.99
CA GLY A 63 20.41 7.57 7.78
C GLY A 63 20.38 6.19 7.11
N VAL A 64 20.67 6.11 5.80
CA VAL A 64 20.64 4.88 5.00
C VAL A 64 21.95 4.64 4.24
N LEU A 65 23.06 5.25 4.68
CA LEU A 65 24.34 5.11 4.00
C LEU A 65 24.89 3.67 4.00
N LYS A 66 24.54 2.85 5.00
CA LYS A 66 24.90 1.41 5.00
C LYS A 66 24.22 0.68 3.86
N ALA A 67 22.92 0.93 3.63
CA ALA A 67 22.18 0.35 2.52
C ALA A 67 22.70 0.87 1.16
N VAL A 68 22.99 2.18 1.07
CA VAL A 68 23.62 2.79 -0.12
C VAL A 68 24.99 2.15 -0.39
N ALA A 69 25.81 1.94 0.63
CA ALA A 69 27.11 1.28 0.49
C ALA A 69 26.95 -0.17 0.00
N ALA A 70 25.99 -0.93 0.54
CA ALA A 70 25.73 -2.31 0.10
C ALA A 70 25.41 -2.38 -1.41
N VAL A 71 24.61 -1.44 -1.93
CA VAL A 71 24.32 -1.35 -3.38
C VAL A 71 25.60 -1.00 -4.16
N ASN A 72 26.32 0.05 -3.74
CA ASN A 72 27.48 0.58 -4.49
C ASN A 72 28.73 -0.30 -4.40
N THR A 73 28.71 -1.34 -3.58
CA THR A 73 29.84 -2.29 -3.43
C THR A 73 29.40 -3.73 -3.70
N GLU A 74 28.99 -4.48 -2.70
CA GLU A 74 28.74 -5.92 -2.80
C GLU A 74 27.71 -6.29 -3.88
N ILE A 75 26.59 -5.58 -3.96
CA ILE A 75 25.54 -5.87 -4.96
C ILE A 75 26.04 -5.47 -6.35
N SER A 76 26.67 -4.30 -6.49
CA SER A 76 27.24 -3.84 -7.77
C SER A 76 28.36 -4.78 -8.27
N GLU A 77 29.27 -5.21 -7.38
CA GLU A 77 30.33 -6.16 -7.73
C GLU A 77 29.79 -7.52 -8.22
N MET A 78 28.64 -7.94 -7.70
CA MET A 78 27.99 -9.19 -8.12
C MET A 78 27.26 -9.05 -9.46
N LEU A 79 26.55 -7.95 -9.69
CA LEU A 79 25.60 -7.84 -10.80
C LEU A 79 26.17 -7.18 -12.05
N VAL A 80 27.03 -6.16 -11.91
CA VAL A 80 27.56 -5.39 -13.04
C VAL A 80 28.47 -6.25 -13.93
N GLY A 81 28.17 -6.27 -15.22
CA GLY A 81 28.87 -7.05 -16.23
C GLY A 81 28.57 -8.55 -16.19
N ALA A 82 27.77 -9.04 -15.24
CA ALA A 82 27.52 -10.46 -15.03
C ALA A 82 26.07 -10.88 -15.30
N TYR A 83 25.07 -9.97 -15.09
CA TYR A 83 23.65 -10.27 -15.22
C TYR A 83 22.99 -9.48 -16.34
N ASP A 84 22.07 -10.13 -17.03
CA ASP A 84 21.14 -9.48 -17.94
C ASP A 84 19.93 -8.96 -17.16
N ALA A 85 19.53 -7.71 -17.38
CA ALA A 85 18.44 -7.06 -16.64
C ALA A 85 17.08 -7.73 -16.85
N GLU A 86 16.92 -8.55 -17.89
CA GLU A 86 15.68 -9.29 -18.14
C GLU A 86 15.55 -10.55 -17.26
N ASP A 87 16.65 -11.00 -16.65
CA ASP A 87 16.66 -12.15 -15.75
C ASP A 87 16.27 -11.74 -14.31
N GLN A 88 15.18 -10.96 -14.18
CA GLN A 88 14.71 -10.37 -12.90
C GLN A 88 14.73 -11.35 -11.73
N ARG A 89 14.21 -12.56 -11.96
CA ARG A 89 14.12 -13.57 -10.90
C ARG A 89 15.51 -14.01 -10.43
N ASP A 90 16.44 -14.22 -11.34
CA ASP A 90 17.79 -14.67 -11.01
C ASP A 90 18.55 -13.57 -10.26
N ILE A 91 18.36 -12.30 -10.66
CA ILE A 91 18.91 -11.12 -9.97
C ILE A 91 18.36 -11.03 -8.53
N ASP A 92 17.05 -11.11 -8.37
CA ASP A 92 16.42 -11.01 -7.04
C ASP A 92 16.89 -12.16 -6.13
N MET A 93 16.92 -13.39 -6.65
CA MET A 93 17.40 -14.55 -5.89
C MET A 93 18.89 -14.47 -5.54
N ALA A 94 19.73 -13.96 -6.45
CA ALA A 94 21.15 -13.76 -6.17
C ALA A 94 21.37 -12.72 -5.05
N MET A 95 20.59 -11.64 -5.02
CA MET A 95 20.65 -10.64 -3.94
C MET A 95 20.18 -11.22 -2.60
N ILE A 96 19.13 -12.06 -2.60
CA ILE A 96 18.64 -12.74 -1.38
C ILE A 96 19.70 -13.71 -0.86
N GLU A 97 20.34 -14.49 -1.74
CA GLU A 97 21.43 -15.41 -1.37
C GLU A 97 22.66 -14.65 -0.86
N LEU A 98 23.01 -13.53 -1.50
CA LEU A 98 24.10 -12.66 -1.05
C LEU A 98 23.83 -12.09 0.34
N ASP A 99 22.59 -11.68 0.65
CA ASP A 99 22.22 -11.23 2.00
C ASP A 99 22.35 -12.36 3.02
N GLY A 100 21.85 -13.55 2.69
CA GLY A 100 21.97 -14.77 3.48
C GLY A 100 21.22 -14.77 4.81
N THR A 101 20.37 -13.75 5.09
CA THR A 101 19.53 -13.71 6.30
C THR A 101 18.05 -13.89 5.94
N PRO A 102 17.21 -14.42 6.85
CA PRO A 102 15.80 -14.70 6.55
C PRO A 102 14.96 -13.44 6.22
N ASN A 103 15.38 -12.28 6.75
CA ASN A 103 14.65 -11.01 6.67
C ASN A 103 15.43 -9.89 5.97
N LYS A 104 16.45 -10.23 5.16
CA LYS A 104 17.30 -9.27 4.44
C LYS A 104 18.00 -8.25 5.36
N GLY A 105 18.36 -8.70 6.59
CA GLY A 105 18.89 -7.80 7.62
C GLY A 105 20.35 -7.40 7.43
N ARG A 106 21.12 -8.08 6.58
CA ARG A 106 22.54 -7.79 6.37
C ARG A 106 22.76 -6.65 5.36
N LEU A 107 22.19 -6.75 4.19
CA LEU A 107 22.30 -5.73 3.14
C LEU A 107 21.20 -4.67 3.27
N GLY A 108 20.05 -5.06 3.81
CA GLY A 108 18.86 -4.27 3.94
C GLY A 108 17.84 -4.53 2.81
N ALA A 109 16.57 -4.75 3.18
CA ALA A 109 15.51 -4.89 2.20
C ALA A 109 15.36 -3.63 1.34
N ASN A 110 15.66 -2.45 1.87
CA ASN A 110 15.66 -1.20 1.13
C ASN A 110 16.74 -1.14 0.04
N ALA A 111 17.95 -1.66 0.30
CA ALA A 111 18.99 -1.78 -0.71
C ALA A 111 18.57 -2.74 -1.83
N ILE A 112 18.13 -3.95 -1.46
CA ILE A 112 17.73 -5.02 -2.38
C ILE A 112 16.53 -4.57 -3.24
N LEU A 113 15.50 -3.99 -2.63
CA LEU A 113 14.31 -3.51 -3.36
C LEU A 113 14.64 -2.39 -4.34
N GLY A 114 15.49 -1.43 -3.94
CA GLY A 114 15.90 -0.35 -4.83
C GLY A 114 16.52 -0.88 -6.12
N VAL A 115 17.40 -1.87 -6.01
CA VAL A 115 18.02 -2.55 -7.17
C VAL A 115 16.96 -3.33 -7.96
N SER A 116 16.14 -4.15 -7.30
CA SER A 116 15.14 -4.99 -7.94
C SER A 116 14.18 -4.17 -8.82
N LEU A 117 13.64 -3.04 -8.29
CA LEU A 117 12.73 -2.19 -9.04
C LEU A 117 13.43 -1.38 -10.14
N ALA A 118 14.66 -0.89 -9.90
CA ALA A 118 15.42 -0.14 -10.89
C ALA A 118 15.81 -1.02 -12.08
N VAL A 119 16.17 -2.28 -11.84
CA VAL A 119 16.44 -3.29 -12.89
C VAL A 119 15.20 -3.53 -13.74
N ALA A 120 14.03 -3.76 -13.14
CA ALA A 120 12.78 -3.95 -13.88
C ALA A 120 12.45 -2.75 -14.79
N LYS A 121 12.68 -1.52 -14.29
CA LYS A 121 12.47 -0.29 -15.08
C LYS A 121 13.47 -0.16 -16.23
N ALA A 122 14.75 -0.49 -15.99
CA ALA A 122 15.76 -0.46 -17.03
C ALA A 122 15.47 -1.48 -18.14
N ALA A 123 15.08 -2.71 -17.76
CA ALA A 123 14.68 -3.75 -18.70
C ALA A 123 13.42 -3.37 -19.51
N ALA A 124 12.41 -2.78 -18.86
CA ALA A 124 11.22 -2.27 -19.53
C ALA A 124 11.60 -1.22 -20.58
N ASN A 125 12.46 -0.25 -20.23
CA ASN A 125 12.94 0.78 -21.13
C ASN A 125 13.75 0.18 -22.30
N ALA A 126 14.59 -0.81 -22.08
CA ALA A 126 15.34 -1.51 -23.13
C ALA A 126 14.41 -2.20 -24.14
N ARG A 127 13.24 -2.64 -23.69
CA ARG A 127 12.20 -3.23 -24.55
C ARG A 127 11.26 -2.19 -25.17
N GLY A 128 11.40 -0.91 -24.82
CA GLY A 128 10.48 0.15 -25.26
C GLY A 128 9.06 -0.04 -24.75
N LEU A 129 8.89 -0.68 -23.60
CA LEU A 129 7.60 -0.96 -22.98
C LEU A 129 7.43 -0.13 -21.70
N PRO A 130 6.20 0.34 -21.40
CA PRO A 130 5.90 0.85 -20.07
C PRO A 130 6.01 -0.28 -19.03
N LEU A 131 6.33 0.09 -17.77
CA LEU A 131 6.62 -0.90 -16.75
C LEU A 131 5.44 -1.85 -16.49
N TYR A 132 4.20 -1.35 -16.46
CA TYR A 132 3.02 -2.20 -16.27
C TYR A 132 2.88 -3.28 -17.34
N SER A 133 3.20 -2.95 -18.60
CA SER A 133 3.13 -3.88 -19.72
C SER A 133 4.31 -4.87 -19.73
N TYR A 134 5.50 -4.41 -19.33
CA TYR A 134 6.67 -5.28 -19.20
C TYR A 134 6.47 -6.35 -18.13
N VAL A 135 5.97 -5.96 -16.95
CA VAL A 135 5.77 -6.88 -15.81
C VAL A 135 4.51 -7.75 -15.98
N GLY A 136 3.40 -7.15 -16.43
CA GLY A 136 2.09 -7.84 -16.49
C GLY A 136 1.78 -8.51 -17.83
N GLY A 137 2.61 -8.24 -18.85
CA GLY A 137 2.42 -8.80 -20.19
C GLY A 137 1.12 -8.32 -20.85
N VAL A 138 0.65 -9.09 -21.82
CA VAL A 138 -0.51 -8.76 -22.66
C VAL A 138 -1.85 -8.65 -21.92
N SER A 139 -1.92 -9.13 -20.68
CA SER A 139 -3.15 -9.10 -19.89
C SER A 139 -3.24 -7.87 -18.96
N ALA A 140 -2.20 -7.03 -18.87
CA ALA A 140 -2.16 -5.85 -18.01
C ALA A 140 -3.02 -4.70 -18.58
N HIS A 141 -4.28 -4.59 -18.13
CA HIS A 141 -5.23 -3.59 -18.63
C HIS A 141 -6.28 -3.16 -17.60
N VAL A 142 -6.27 -3.76 -16.38
CA VAL A 142 -7.24 -3.42 -15.34
C VAL A 142 -6.74 -2.25 -14.52
N LEU A 143 -7.45 -1.11 -14.59
CA LEU A 143 -7.22 0.06 -13.77
C LEU A 143 -7.81 -0.18 -12.37
N PRO A 144 -7.01 0.03 -11.30
CA PRO A 144 -7.45 -0.25 -9.93
C PRO A 144 -8.44 0.80 -9.43
N VAL A 145 -9.39 0.39 -8.59
CA VAL A 145 -10.19 1.30 -7.78
C VAL A 145 -9.30 1.90 -6.70
N PRO A 146 -9.19 3.24 -6.61
CA PRO A 146 -8.42 3.87 -5.55
C PRO A 146 -9.16 3.85 -4.21
N MET A 147 -8.43 3.47 -3.16
CA MET A 147 -8.83 3.58 -1.75
C MET A 147 -8.22 4.87 -1.21
N MET A 148 -9.01 5.94 -1.17
CA MET A 148 -8.54 7.30 -0.89
C MET A 148 -8.72 7.64 0.58
N ASN A 149 -7.64 7.70 1.35
CA ASN A 149 -7.66 8.05 2.76
C ASN A 149 -7.99 9.55 2.96
N ILE A 150 -9.21 9.89 3.38
CA ILE A 150 -9.66 11.29 3.50
C ILE A 150 -9.79 11.80 4.93
N ILE A 151 -9.89 10.91 5.94
CA ILE A 151 -9.81 11.24 7.37
C ILE A 151 -8.83 10.29 8.05
N ASN A 152 -7.96 10.83 8.90
CA ASN A 152 -6.98 10.13 9.69
C ASN A 152 -7.33 10.12 11.18
N GLY A 153 -7.01 9.03 11.85
CA GLY A 153 -6.96 8.86 13.29
C GLY A 153 -5.74 8.04 13.69
N GLY A 154 -5.79 7.36 14.83
CA GLY A 154 -4.73 6.49 15.34
C GLY A 154 -3.34 7.12 15.26
N GLU A 155 -2.34 6.36 14.84
CA GLU A 155 -0.95 6.85 14.71
C GLU A 155 -0.76 7.90 13.58
N HIS A 156 -1.77 8.08 12.70
CA HIS A 156 -1.71 9.06 11.61
C HIS A 156 -2.23 10.46 11.99
N ALA A 157 -2.79 10.64 13.21
CA ALA A 157 -3.34 11.92 13.66
C ALA A 157 -3.29 12.06 15.19
N ASP A 158 -2.99 13.25 15.67
CA ASP A 158 -3.10 13.60 17.09
C ASP A 158 -4.55 14.04 17.41
N ASN A 159 -5.45 13.04 17.45
CA ASN A 159 -6.87 13.21 17.76
C ASN A 159 -7.41 11.96 18.51
N PRO A 160 -8.66 11.99 19.06
CA PRO A 160 -9.17 10.89 19.87
C PRO A 160 -9.74 9.70 19.06
N ILE A 161 -9.58 9.66 17.75
CA ILE A 161 -10.07 8.57 16.91
C ILE A 161 -9.04 7.45 16.90
N ASP A 162 -9.42 6.23 17.34
CA ASP A 162 -8.50 5.09 17.39
C ASP A 162 -8.31 4.40 16.02
N ILE A 163 -9.33 4.38 15.16
CA ILE A 163 -9.25 3.87 13.78
C ILE A 163 -8.33 4.78 12.95
N GLN A 164 -7.35 4.17 12.28
CA GLN A 164 -6.24 4.91 11.67
C GLN A 164 -6.61 5.64 10.39
N GLU A 165 -7.39 4.99 9.48
CA GLU A 165 -7.73 5.57 8.19
C GLU A 165 -9.20 5.33 7.82
N PHE A 166 -9.81 6.38 7.27
CA PHE A 166 -11.15 6.35 6.69
C PHE A 166 -11.05 6.68 5.21
N MET A 167 -11.37 5.69 4.39
CA MET A 167 -11.18 5.77 2.95
C MET A 167 -12.50 5.78 2.20
N ILE A 168 -12.52 6.46 1.06
CA ILE A 168 -13.58 6.38 0.05
C ILE A 168 -13.09 5.62 -1.17
N MET A 169 -13.99 4.87 -1.80
CA MET A 169 -13.73 4.07 -3.00
C MET A 169 -14.81 4.38 -4.05
N PRO A 170 -14.48 5.03 -5.18
CA PRO A 170 -15.43 5.42 -6.22
C PRO A 170 -15.75 4.24 -7.17
N VAL A 171 -16.39 3.22 -6.64
CA VAL A 171 -16.66 1.95 -7.34
C VAL A 171 -17.71 2.05 -8.45
N GLY A 172 -18.52 3.12 -8.44
CA GLY A 172 -19.55 3.37 -9.44
C GLY A 172 -19.08 4.21 -10.63
N ALA A 173 -17.82 4.68 -10.63
CA ALA A 173 -17.27 5.43 -11.75
C ALA A 173 -17.06 4.55 -12.98
N ASP A 174 -17.18 5.12 -14.17
CA ASP A 174 -16.98 4.39 -15.44
C ASP A 174 -15.50 4.24 -15.80
N THR A 175 -14.65 5.15 -15.33
CA THR A 175 -13.21 5.20 -15.61
C THR A 175 -12.42 5.56 -14.35
N LEU A 176 -11.12 5.26 -14.34
CA LEU A 176 -10.23 5.69 -13.27
C LEU A 176 -10.21 7.21 -13.13
N THR A 177 -10.09 7.92 -14.24
CA THR A 177 -10.05 9.40 -14.26
C THR A 177 -11.31 9.98 -13.61
N GLU A 178 -12.49 9.45 -13.92
CA GLU A 178 -13.73 9.85 -13.26
C GLU A 178 -13.71 9.50 -11.77
N GLY A 179 -13.24 8.32 -11.39
CA GLY A 179 -13.08 7.94 -9.98
C GLY A 179 -12.19 8.91 -9.20
N VAL A 180 -11.06 9.32 -9.79
CA VAL A 180 -10.16 10.32 -9.19
C VAL A 180 -10.84 11.69 -9.09
N ARG A 181 -11.61 12.11 -10.10
CA ARG A 181 -12.40 13.35 -10.06
C ARG A 181 -13.42 13.32 -8.92
N TRP A 182 -14.20 12.24 -8.80
CA TRP A 182 -15.18 12.07 -7.73
C TRP A 182 -14.53 12.16 -6.35
N GLY A 183 -13.42 11.47 -6.16
CA GLY A 183 -12.65 11.54 -4.92
C GLY A 183 -12.21 12.96 -4.59
N SER A 184 -11.71 13.71 -5.57
CA SER A 184 -11.29 15.11 -5.41
C SER A 184 -12.47 16.02 -5.01
N GLU A 185 -13.62 15.85 -5.62
CA GLU A 185 -14.81 16.63 -5.30
C GLU A 185 -15.32 16.33 -3.88
N VAL A 186 -15.34 15.05 -3.47
CA VAL A 186 -15.71 14.67 -2.08
C VAL A 186 -14.67 15.23 -1.09
N PHE A 187 -13.37 15.13 -1.39
CA PHE A 187 -12.30 15.66 -0.54
C PHE A 187 -12.48 17.17 -0.29
N HIS A 188 -12.77 17.96 -1.33
CA HIS A 188 -12.98 19.40 -1.17
C HIS A 188 -14.29 19.74 -0.48
N THR A 189 -15.34 18.96 -0.67
CA THR A 189 -16.62 19.08 0.04
C THR A 189 -16.44 18.79 1.53
N LEU A 190 -15.73 17.72 1.87
CA LEU A 190 -15.35 17.38 3.25
C LEU A 190 -14.56 18.50 3.90
N LYS A 191 -13.55 19.05 3.21
CA LYS A 191 -12.76 20.19 3.70
C LYS A 191 -13.66 21.38 4.08
N LYS A 192 -14.59 21.73 3.21
CA LYS A 192 -15.56 22.81 3.46
C LYS A 192 -16.45 22.51 4.65
N GLY A 193 -16.98 21.28 4.76
CA GLY A 193 -17.83 20.85 5.88
C GLY A 193 -17.10 20.91 7.22
N LEU A 194 -15.85 20.43 7.28
CA LEU A 194 -15.00 20.52 8.48
C LEU A 194 -14.74 21.98 8.87
N ALA A 195 -14.36 22.85 7.91
CA ALA A 195 -14.13 24.26 8.17
C ALA A 195 -15.36 24.99 8.70
N GLN A 196 -16.55 24.68 8.18
CA GLN A 196 -17.83 25.26 8.67
C GLN A 196 -18.16 24.89 10.12
N LYS A 197 -17.65 23.76 10.60
CA LYS A 197 -17.75 23.32 12.00
C LYS A 197 -16.60 23.81 12.88
N GLY A 198 -15.65 24.57 12.32
CA GLY A 198 -14.46 25.04 13.04
C GLY A 198 -13.43 23.94 13.30
N LEU A 199 -13.50 22.82 12.60
CA LEU A 199 -12.58 21.69 12.72
C LEU A 199 -11.32 21.90 11.85
N ALA A 200 -10.23 21.24 12.23
CA ALA A 200 -8.97 21.30 11.50
C ALA A 200 -9.10 20.74 10.06
N THR A 201 -8.50 21.45 9.12
CA THR A 201 -8.39 21.03 7.71
C THR A 201 -6.93 20.87 7.27
N SER A 202 -6.02 20.75 8.24
CA SER A 202 -4.64 20.34 8.01
C SER A 202 -4.63 18.87 7.57
N VAL A 203 -3.68 18.53 6.68
CA VAL A 203 -3.53 17.16 6.19
C VAL A 203 -2.37 16.47 6.89
N GLY A 204 -2.55 15.17 7.14
CA GLY A 204 -1.52 14.29 7.68
C GLY A 204 -0.52 13.81 6.62
N ASP A 205 0.31 12.85 6.98
CA ASP A 205 1.40 12.33 6.15
C ASP A 205 0.91 11.72 4.83
N GLU A 206 -0.30 11.19 4.80
CA GLU A 206 -0.91 10.57 3.62
C GLU A 206 -1.92 11.47 2.90
N GLY A 207 -2.01 12.75 3.30
CA GLY A 207 -2.82 13.76 2.62
C GLY A 207 -4.29 13.84 3.07
N GLY A 208 -4.78 12.93 3.93
CA GLY A 208 -6.10 13.00 4.55
C GLY A 208 -6.17 14.04 5.67
N PHE A 209 -7.38 14.52 6.00
CA PHE A 209 -7.58 15.47 7.09
C PHE A 209 -7.44 14.78 8.45
N ALA A 210 -7.01 15.55 9.45
CA ALA A 210 -6.88 15.09 10.84
C ALA A 210 -7.73 15.96 11.79
N PRO A 211 -9.08 15.92 11.67
CA PRO A 211 -9.97 16.69 12.54
C PRO A 211 -10.08 16.06 13.93
N ASP A 212 -10.32 16.91 14.94
CA ASP A 212 -10.68 16.45 16.29
C ASP A 212 -12.16 16.08 16.32
N LEU A 213 -12.46 14.81 16.05
CA LEU A 213 -13.81 14.23 16.05
C LEU A 213 -13.97 13.27 17.23
N ALA A 214 -15.19 13.23 17.77
CA ALA A 214 -15.49 12.56 19.04
C ALA A 214 -15.51 11.02 18.96
N SER A 215 -15.63 10.43 17.75
CA SER A 215 -15.73 8.97 17.57
C SER A 215 -15.54 8.55 16.13
N THR A 216 -15.34 7.26 15.91
CA THR A 216 -15.37 6.59 14.60
C THR A 216 -16.64 6.93 13.82
N ARG A 217 -17.79 6.88 14.48
CA ARG A 217 -19.09 7.20 13.84
C ARG A 217 -19.18 8.65 13.40
N ALA A 218 -18.66 9.59 14.18
CA ALA A 218 -18.62 10.98 13.79
C ALA A 218 -17.80 11.21 12.51
N ALA A 219 -16.67 10.50 12.34
CA ALA A 219 -15.89 10.55 11.11
C ALA A 219 -16.67 9.98 9.92
N LEU A 220 -17.28 8.81 10.08
CA LEU A 220 -18.09 8.18 9.03
C LEU A 220 -19.30 9.07 8.63
N ASP A 221 -19.99 9.69 9.58
CA ASP A 221 -21.12 10.60 9.31
C ASP A 221 -20.69 11.81 8.49
N PHE A 222 -19.51 12.42 8.78
CA PHE A 222 -18.96 13.50 7.98
C PHE A 222 -18.65 13.08 6.54
N ILE A 223 -18.10 11.88 6.36
CA ILE A 223 -17.80 11.33 5.04
C ILE A 223 -19.09 11.07 4.25
N MET A 224 -20.07 10.40 4.87
CA MET A 224 -21.38 10.12 4.26
C MET A 224 -22.09 11.39 3.83
N ALA A 225 -22.10 12.42 4.69
CA ALA A 225 -22.67 13.71 4.37
C ALA A 225 -21.95 14.38 3.19
N SER A 226 -20.59 14.30 3.16
CA SER A 226 -19.79 14.88 2.08
C SER A 226 -19.99 14.19 0.73
N ILE A 227 -20.13 12.87 0.71
CA ILE A 227 -20.47 12.11 -0.50
C ILE A 227 -21.83 12.57 -1.04
N SER A 228 -22.84 12.65 -0.15
CA SER A 228 -24.21 13.05 -0.53
C SER A 228 -24.29 14.53 -0.98
N GLU A 229 -23.57 15.45 -0.29
CA GLU A 229 -23.52 16.88 -0.67
C GLU A 229 -22.86 17.08 -2.04
N THR A 230 -21.93 16.21 -2.40
CA THR A 230 -21.28 16.22 -3.73
C THR A 230 -22.21 15.70 -4.83
N GLY A 231 -23.30 15.04 -4.49
CA GLY A 231 -24.31 14.52 -5.41
C GLY A 231 -24.15 13.04 -5.75
N PHE A 232 -23.23 12.32 -5.08
CA PHE A 232 -23.05 10.88 -5.23
C PHE A 232 -23.88 10.10 -4.18
N THR A 233 -24.21 8.86 -4.52
CA THR A 233 -24.98 7.95 -3.68
C THR A 233 -24.03 7.07 -2.86
N PRO A 234 -23.95 7.24 -1.51
CA PRO A 234 -23.16 6.34 -0.67
C PRO A 234 -23.64 4.89 -0.80
N GLY A 235 -22.70 3.97 -0.98
CA GLY A 235 -22.96 2.54 -1.15
C GLY A 235 -23.23 2.09 -2.60
N GLU A 236 -23.58 3.02 -3.49
CA GLU A 236 -23.75 2.75 -4.92
C GLU A 236 -22.59 3.30 -5.74
N ASP A 237 -22.39 4.62 -5.69
CA ASP A 237 -21.33 5.31 -6.43
C ASP A 237 -20.00 5.22 -5.67
N ILE A 238 -20.05 5.48 -4.37
CA ILE A 238 -18.88 5.51 -3.49
C ILE A 238 -19.16 4.63 -2.26
N VAL A 239 -18.28 3.68 -2.01
CA VAL A 239 -18.27 2.86 -0.78
C VAL A 239 -17.14 3.28 0.14
N LEU A 240 -17.18 2.81 1.39
CA LEU A 240 -16.19 3.13 2.41
C LEU A 240 -15.24 1.97 2.65
N ALA A 241 -14.02 2.31 3.07
CA ALA A 241 -13.06 1.37 3.60
C ALA A 241 -12.41 1.94 4.85
N LEU A 242 -11.98 1.05 5.75
CA LEU A 242 -11.27 1.37 6.98
C LEU A 242 -9.90 0.69 6.98
N ASP A 243 -8.91 1.36 7.57
CA ASP A 243 -7.72 0.73 8.12
C ASP A 243 -7.75 0.93 9.63
N CYS A 244 -7.92 -0.17 10.36
CA CYS A 244 -8.01 -0.10 11.82
C CYS A 244 -6.64 -0.02 12.48
N ALA A 245 -5.60 -0.60 11.89
CA ALA A 245 -4.30 -0.80 12.52
C ALA A 245 -4.43 -1.31 13.97
N ALA A 246 -5.26 -2.34 14.15
CA ALA A 246 -5.77 -2.72 15.47
C ALA A 246 -4.68 -3.25 16.43
N THR A 247 -3.50 -3.59 15.94
CA THR A 247 -2.33 -3.92 16.75
C THR A 247 -1.94 -2.77 17.69
N GLU A 248 -2.10 -1.51 17.25
CA GLU A 248 -1.70 -0.32 17.99
C GLU A 248 -2.50 -0.11 19.29
N PHE A 249 -3.76 -0.52 19.30
CA PHE A 249 -4.62 -0.44 20.48
C PHE A 249 -4.96 -1.81 21.11
N TYR A 250 -4.26 -2.89 20.70
CA TYR A 250 -4.39 -4.21 21.32
C TYR A 250 -3.43 -4.36 22.50
N LYS A 251 -3.96 -4.46 23.71
CA LYS A 251 -3.19 -4.54 24.95
C LYS A 251 -3.76 -5.59 25.90
N ASN A 252 -2.91 -6.50 26.38
CA ASN A 252 -3.29 -7.53 27.34
C ASN A 252 -4.50 -8.38 26.92
N GLY A 253 -4.61 -8.72 25.63
CA GLY A 253 -5.71 -9.52 25.10
C GLY A 253 -7.00 -8.74 24.86
N LYS A 254 -6.95 -7.40 24.84
CA LYS A 254 -8.09 -6.51 24.59
C LYS A 254 -7.78 -5.38 23.64
N TYR A 255 -8.78 -4.99 22.89
CA TYR A 255 -8.80 -3.81 22.04
C TYR A 255 -9.34 -2.63 22.84
N GLU A 256 -8.46 -1.67 23.13
CA GLU A 256 -8.78 -0.47 23.92
C GLU A 256 -9.11 0.68 22.96
N ILE A 257 -10.40 0.81 22.60
CA ILE A 257 -10.91 1.93 21.80
C ILE A 257 -11.14 3.12 22.73
N SER A 258 -10.05 3.82 23.06
CA SER A 258 -9.99 4.80 24.14
C SER A 258 -10.87 6.02 23.86
N GLY A 259 -10.94 6.46 22.61
CA GLY A 259 -11.79 7.58 22.19
C GLY A 259 -13.30 7.32 22.37
N GLU A 260 -13.70 6.04 22.40
CA GLU A 260 -15.09 5.63 22.61
C GLU A 260 -15.33 5.02 24.01
N GLY A 261 -14.27 4.86 24.82
CA GLY A 261 -14.35 4.29 26.16
C GLY A 261 -14.68 2.79 26.17
N LEU A 262 -14.30 2.08 25.09
CA LEU A 262 -14.56 0.63 24.95
C LEU A 262 -13.29 -0.17 25.20
N SER A 263 -13.45 -1.35 25.83
CA SER A 263 -12.43 -2.36 26.04
C SER A 263 -13.00 -3.72 25.66
N LEU A 264 -12.59 -4.25 24.50
CA LEU A 264 -13.21 -5.39 23.82
C LEU A 264 -12.23 -6.55 23.73
N ASP A 265 -12.71 -7.79 23.87
CA ASP A 265 -11.97 -8.95 23.42
C ASP A 265 -12.12 -9.17 21.90
N GLY A 266 -11.48 -10.19 21.33
CA GLY A 266 -11.53 -10.47 19.90
C GLY A 266 -12.95 -10.66 19.37
N ALA A 267 -13.83 -11.34 20.10
CA ALA A 267 -15.22 -11.52 19.72
C ALA A 267 -16.00 -10.19 19.77
N GLY A 268 -15.78 -9.38 20.81
CA GLY A 268 -16.38 -8.05 20.94
C GLY A 268 -15.91 -7.09 19.85
N MET A 269 -14.65 -7.15 19.45
CA MET A 269 -14.13 -6.36 18.32
C MET A 269 -14.74 -6.80 16.99
N ALA A 270 -14.90 -8.10 16.76
CA ALA A 270 -15.60 -8.61 15.57
C ALA A 270 -17.06 -8.12 15.50
N GLU A 271 -17.77 -8.10 16.64
CA GLU A 271 -19.14 -7.57 16.73
C GLU A 271 -19.18 -6.05 16.48
N TYR A 272 -18.22 -5.30 17.02
CA TYR A 272 -18.10 -3.86 16.80
C TYR A 272 -17.93 -3.54 15.32
N LEU A 273 -17.01 -4.22 14.62
CA LEU A 273 -16.78 -4.05 13.18
C LEU A 273 -18.00 -4.48 12.35
N ALA A 274 -18.63 -5.60 12.70
CA ALA A 274 -19.85 -6.06 12.03
C ALA A 274 -20.99 -5.04 12.14
N LYS A 275 -21.12 -4.38 13.29
CA LYS A 275 -22.12 -3.32 13.49
C LYS A 275 -21.80 -2.06 12.67
N LEU A 276 -20.54 -1.67 12.55
CA LEU A 276 -20.15 -0.56 11.67
C LEU A 276 -20.51 -0.89 10.20
N CYS A 277 -20.23 -2.09 9.73
CA CYS A 277 -20.58 -2.53 8.37
C CYS A 277 -22.11 -2.65 8.14
N ALA A 278 -22.89 -2.89 9.18
CA ALA A 278 -24.35 -2.91 9.07
C ALA A 278 -24.96 -1.49 8.97
N ASP A 279 -24.31 -0.51 9.60
CA ASP A 279 -24.80 0.87 9.68
C ASP A 279 -24.26 1.77 8.54
N TYR A 280 -23.11 1.42 7.94
CA TYR A 280 -22.41 2.19 6.91
C TYR A 280 -22.04 1.31 5.72
N PRO A 281 -21.90 1.85 4.51
CA PRO A 281 -21.54 1.08 3.31
C PRO A 281 -20.02 0.76 3.28
N ILE A 282 -19.50 0.13 4.34
CA ILE A 282 -18.12 -0.29 4.47
C ILE A 282 -17.99 -1.66 3.79
N LEU A 283 -17.17 -1.72 2.74
CA LEU A 283 -16.91 -2.95 1.98
C LEU A 283 -15.48 -3.48 2.16
N SER A 284 -14.60 -2.76 2.85
CA SER A 284 -13.23 -3.21 3.12
C SER A 284 -12.79 -2.77 4.50
N ILE A 285 -12.16 -3.67 5.26
CA ILE A 285 -11.51 -3.39 6.55
C ILE A 285 -10.11 -4.01 6.51
N GLU A 286 -9.10 -3.16 6.69
CA GLU A 286 -7.71 -3.53 6.83
C GLU A 286 -7.36 -3.62 8.32
N ASP A 287 -6.61 -4.67 8.67
CA ASP A 287 -6.10 -4.95 10.03
C ASP A 287 -7.12 -4.67 11.14
N GLY A 288 -8.33 -5.24 10.95
CA GLY A 288 -9.42 -5.16 11.93
C GLY A 288 -9.12 -5.88 13.24
N MET A 289 -8.08 -6.70 13.27
CA MET A 289 -7.56 -7.43 14.44
C MET A 289 -6.04 -7.26 14.51
N SER A 290 -5.48 -7.48 15.70
CA SER A 290 -4.02 -7.50 15.89
C SER A 290 -3.35 -8.61 15.08
N GLU A 291 -2.12 -8.38 14.62
CA GLU A 291 -1.33 -9.32 13.79
C GLU A 291 -1.10 -10.69 14.42
N ASP A 292 -1.22 -10.80 15.77
CA ASP A 292 -1.03 -12.03 16.53
C ASP A 292 -2.35 -12.60 17.12
N ASP A 293 -3.50 -11.93 16.95
CA ASP A 293 -4.81 -12.41 17.42
C ASP A 293 -5.51 -13.28 16.36
N PHE A 294 -4.98 -14.49 16.12
CA PHE A 294 -5.56 -15.41 15.13
C PHE A 294 -6.99 -15.86 15.46
N GLU A 295 -7.36 -15.95 16.75
CA GLU A 295 -8.73 -16.26 17.17
C GLU A 295 -9.68 -15.10 16.83
N GLY A 296 -9.27 -13.86 17.05
CA GLY A 296 -9.99 -12.66 16.63
C GLY A 296 -10.14 -12.58 15.11
N TRP A 297 -9.06 -12.85 14.35
CA TRP A 297 -9.13 -12.92 12.89
C TRP A 297 -10.11 -13.98 12.39
N ALA A 298 -10.11 -15.17 12.97
CA ALA A 298 -11.08 -16.22 12.64
C ALA A 298 -12.52 -15.76 12.94
N ALA A 299 -12.74 -15.11 14.08
CA ALA A 299 -14.04 -14.59 14.49
C ALA A 299 -14.57 -13.52 13.53
N VAL A 300 -13.78 -12.51 13.18
CA VAL A 300 -14.21 -11.46 12.23
C VAL A 300 -14.41 -12.02 10.82
N THR A 301 -13.55 -12.95 10.38
CA THR A 301 -13.71 -13.61 9.06
C THR A 301 -15.00 -14.40 9.00
N GLN A 302 -15.34 -15.13 10.05
CA GLN A 302 -16.63 -15.85 10.14
C GLN A 302 -17.83 -14.90 10.20
N ALA A 303 -17.70 -13.76 10.88
CA ALA A 303 -18.82 -12.84 11.10
C ALA A 303 -19.20 -12.05 9.84
N ILE A 304 -18.22 -11.56 9.08
CA ILE A 304 -18.45 -10.61 7.96
C ILE A 304 -17.65 -10.90 6.69
N GLY A 305 -16.77 -11.88 6.67
CA GLY A 305 -15.89 -12.16 5.53
C GLY A 305 -16.59 -12.60 4.23
N ASP A 306 -17.88 -12.95 4.30
CA ASP A 306 -18.72 -13.22 3.12
C ASP A 306 -19.27 -11.94 2.46
N LYS A 307 -19.23 -10.80 3.14
CA LYS A 307 -19.81 -9.51 2.71
C LYS A 307 -18.80 -8.38 2.66
N VAL A 308 -17.70 -8.49 3.40
CA VAL A 308 -16.71 -7.45 3.58
C VAL A 308 -15.32 -8.01 3.25
N GLN A 309 -14.54 -7.25 2.47
CA GLN A 309 -13.14 -7.53 2.25
C GLN A 309 -12.37 -7.30 3.56
N LEU A 310 -11.67 -8.31 4.02
CA LEU A 310 -10.82 -8.29 5.20
C LEU A 310 -9.37 -8.36 4.74
N VAL A 311 -8.68 -7.23 4.83
CA VAL A 311 -7.32 -7.07 4.32
C VAL A 311 -6.31 -7.30 5.43
N GLY A 312 -5.36 -8.21 5.21
CA GLY A 312 -4.22 -8.39 6.10
C GLY A 312 -3.02 -7.58 5.61
N ASP A 313 -2.62 -6.56 6.38
CA ASP A 313 -1.36 -5.83 6.24
C ASP A 313 -0.32 -6.44 7.19
N ASP A 314 -0.31 -6.10 8.47
CA ASP A 314 0.62 -6.63 9.46
C ASP A 314 0.44 -8.15 9.67
N LEU A 315 -0.77 -8.67 9.45
CA LEU A 315 -1.04 -10.11 9.48
C LEU A 315 -0.16 -10.87 8.48
N PHE A 316 0.01 -10.37 7.26
CA PHE A 316 0.70 -11.08 6.16
C PHE A 316 2.05 -10.48 5.78
N VAL A 317 2.25 -9.19 5.99
CA VAL A 317 3.46 -8.42 5.64
C VAL A 317 3.99 -8.72 4.22
N THR A 318 3.08 -8.91 3.26
CA THR A 318 3.40 -9.30 1.87
C THR A 318 4.25 -10.58 1.77
N ASN A 319 4.33 -11.39 2.84
CA ASN A 319 5.18 -12.56 2.93
C ASN A 319 4.44 -13.84 2.49
N PRO A 320 4.89 -14.55 1.42
CA PRO A 320 4.21 -15.76 0.94
C PRO A 320 4.05 -16.86 2.00
N ALA A 321 5.00 -17.00 2.93
CA ALA A 321 4.90 -18.02 3.97
C ALA A 321 3.78 -17.71 4.98
N ARG A 322 3.67 -16.44 5.44
CA ARG A 322 2.60 -15.99 6.33
C ARG A 322 1.24 -16.02 5.63
N LEU A 323 1.19 -15.58 4.37
CA LEU A 323 -0.02 -15.64 3.55
C LEU A 323 -0.50 -17.09 3.38
N SER A 324 0.40 -18.03 3.07
CA SER A 324 0.07 -19.45 2.96
C SER A 324 -0.54 -20.02 4.25
N GLN A 325 0.00 -19.63 5.41
CA GLN A 325 -0.55 -20.04 6.71
C GLN A 325 -1.95 -19.45 6.93
N GLY A 326 -2.14 -18.14 6.71
CA GLY A 326 -3.44 -17.50 6.87
C GLY A 326 -4.51 -18.06 5.94
N ILE A 327 -4.14 -18.39 4.69
CA ILE A 327 -5.04 -19.09 3.75
C ILE A 327 -5.45 -20.46 4.29
N ALA A 328 -4.49 -21.25 4.82
CA ALA A 328 -4.75 -22.56 5.38
C ALA A 328 -5.67 -22.49 6.61
N ASP A 329 -5.52 -21.46 7.42
CA ASP A 329 -6.31 -21.25 8.64
C ASP A 329 -7.64 -20.48 8.37
N GLY A 330 -7.89 -20.04 7.13
CA GLY A 330 -9.11 -19.31 6.75
C GLY A 330 -9.22 -17.92 7.35
N LEU A 331 -8.09 -17.23 7.52
CA LEU A 331 -8.01 -15.87 8.08
C LEU A 331 -8.02 -14.82 7.00
N ALA A 332 -8.81 -13.74 7.15
CA ALA A 332 -8.95 -12.69 6.15
C ALA A 332 -9.47 -13.19 4.78
N ASN A 333 -9.46 -12.36 3.75
CA ASN A 333 -9.78 -12.70 2.37
C ASN A 333 -9.11 -11.78 1.34
N SER A 334 -8.18 -10.95 1.80
CA SER A 334 -7.43 -10.01 0.96
C SER A 334 -6.02 -9.78 1.51
N LEU A 335 -5.07 -9.54 0.61
CA LEU A 335 -3.68 -9.22 0.91
C LEU A 335 -3.43 -7.73 0.65
N LEU A 336 -2.86 -7.01 1.62
CA LEU A 336 -2.21 -5.74 1.34
C LEU A 336 -0.81 -6.01 0.79
N VAL A 337 -0.45 -5.34 -0.31
CA VAL A 337 0.82 -5.55 -1.00
C VAL A 337 1.71 -4.32 -0.86
N LYS A 338 2.72 -4.42 -0.02
CA LYS A 338 3.75 -3.39 0.19
C LYS A 338 5.12 -3.96 -0.25
N VAL A 339 5.63 -3.49 -1.36
CA VAL A 339 6.85 -4.03 -1.98
C VAL A 339 8.07 -4.06 -1.03
N ASN A 340 8.17 -3.10 -0.11
CA ASN A 340 9.28 -3.02 0.83
C ASN A 340 9.14 -3.95 2.05
N GLN A 341 7.95 -4.47 2.35
CA GLN A 341 7.77 -5.44 3.44
C GLN A 341 8.43 -6.78 3.13
N ILE A 342 8.57 -7.11 1.86
CA ILE A 342 9.23 -8.35 1.41
C ILE A 342 10.58 -8.09 0.72
N GLY A 343 10.72 -6.99 -0.03
CA GLY A 343 12.00 -6.45 -0.49
C GLY A 343 12.48 -6.88 -1.87
N THR A 344 11.69 -7.60 -2.68
CA THR A 344 11.94 -7.84 -4.11
C THR A 344 10.66 -7.81 -4.93
N LEU A 345 10.77 -7.50 -6.21
CA LEU A 345 9.65 -7.60 -7.16
C LEU A 345 9.21 -9.07 -7.32
N THR A 346 10.15 -9.99 -7.42
CA THR A 346 9.85 -11.43 -7.58
C THR A 346 9.01 -11.99 -6.44
N GLU A 347 9.37 -11.69 -5.18
CA GLU A 347 8.60 -12.16 -4.01
C GLU A 347 7.25 -11.45 -3.91
N THR A 348 7.20 -10.15 -4.25
CA THR A 348 5.94 -9.39 -4.31
C THR A 348 4.96 -10.03 -5.28
N LEU A 349 5.39 -10.31 -6.51
CA LEU A 349 4.54 -10.96 -7.52
C LEU A 349 4.13 -12.38 -7.11
N ALA A 350 5.02 -13.13 -6.44
CA ALA A 350 4.68 -14.45 -5.91
C ALA A 350 3.59 -14.39 -4.83
N ALA A 351 3.59 -13.37 -3.96
CA ALA A 351 2.55 -13.17 -2.97
C ALA A 351 1.19 -12.84 -3.61
N VAL A 352 1.19 -11.95 -4.63
CA VAL A 352 -0.04 -11.59 -5.38
C VAL A 352 -0.61 -12.81 -6.12
N ASP A 353 0.22 -13.60 -6.81
CA ASP A 353 -0.20 -14.82 -7.50
C ASP A 353 -0.77 -15.86 -6.51
N MET A 354 -0.14 -16.02 -5.35
CA MET A 354 -0.64 -16.91 -4.29
C MET A 354 -2.02 -16.47 -3.79
N ALA A 355 -2.21 -15.16 -3.50
CA ALA A 355 -3.48 -14.60 -3.09
C ALA A 355 -4.57 -14.87 -4.14
N ALA A 356 -4.29 -14.57 -5.41
CA ALA A 356 -5.23 -14.77 -6.52
C ALA A 356 -5.65 -16.26 -6.68
N ARG A 357 -4.70 -17.18 -6.57
CA ARG A 357 -4.99 -18.64 -6.63
C ARG A 357 -5.85 -19.12 -5.47
N ALA A 358 -5.74 -18.47 -4.31
CA ALA A 358 -6.57 -18.74 -3.14
C ALA A 358 -7.92 -18.00 -3.16
N ARG A 359 -8.20 -17.20 -4.22
CA ARG A 359 -9.35 -16.31 -4.35
C ARG A 359 -9.37 -15.15 -3.33
N TYR A 360 -8.22 -14.82 -2.79
CA TYR A 360 -8.03 -13.57 -2.07
C TYR A 360 -7.87 -12.44 -3.07
N THR A 361 -8.43 -11.30 -2.76
CA THR A 361 -8.12 -10.07 -3.48
C THR A 361 -6.75 -9.53 -3.05
N SER A 362 -6.22 -8.57 -3.79
CA SER A 362 -4.99 -7.88 -3.43
C SER A 362 -5.18 -6.38 -3.58
N VAL A 363 -4.61 -5.61 -2.66
CA VAL A 363 -4.58 -4.15 -2.68
C VAL A 363 -3.13 -3.70 -2.79
N MET A 364 -2.74 -3.10 -3.92
CA MET A 364 -1.41 -2.51 -4.05
C MET A 364 -1.32 -1.26 -3.17
N SER A 365 -0.28 -1.15 -2.33
CA SER A 365 -0.24 -0.12 -1.30
C SER A 365 1.06 0.67 -1.29
N HIS A 366 0.93 1.96 -0.97
CA HIS A 366 2.01 2.83 -0.58
C HIS A 366 2.50 2.55 0.85
N ARG A 367 3.41 3.39 1.33
CA ARG A 367 3.79 3.51 2.75
C ARG A 367 3.58 4.97 3.20
N SER A 368 3.62 5.21 4.52
CA SER A 368 3.52 6.57 5.09
C SER A 368 4.67 7.48 4.64
N GLY A 369 5.89 6.97 4.49
CA GLY A 369 7.02 7.66 3.84
C GLY A 369 7.14 7.27 2.38
N GLU A 370 6.77 8.16 1.49
CA GLU A 370 6.79 7.99 0.04
C GLU A 370 7.74 8.99 -0.64
N THR A 371 7.97 8.77 -1.93
CA THR A 371 8.65 9.70 -2.83
C THR A 371 7.77 9.97 -4.04
N GLU A 372 8.27 10.66 -5.06
CA GLU A 372 7.58 10.81 -6.35
C GLU A 372 7.61 9.53 -7.20
N ASP A 373 8.27 8.47 -6.75
CA ASP A 373 8.26 7.17 -7.45
C ASP A 373 6.82 6.64 -7.55
N ALA A 374 6.43 6.26 -8.76
CA ALA A 374 5.08 5.80 -9.08
C ALA A 374 5.00 4.30 -9.42
N THR A 375 6.04 3.53 -9.10
CA THR A 375 6.14 2.10 -9.45
C THR A 375 4.91 1.30 -9.03
N ILE A 376 4.33 1.56 -7.85
CA ILE A 376 3.14 0.83 -7.38
C ILE A 376 1.91 1.06 -8.25
N ALA A 377 1.81 2.18 -8.96
CA ALA A 377 0.74 2.41 -9.93
C ALA A 377 0.86 1.46 -11.12
N ASP A 378 2.07 1.34 -11.67
CA ASP A 378 2.36 0.37 -12.73
C ASP A 378 2.14 -1.08 -12.27
N LEU A 379 2.58 -1.42 -11.04
CA LEU A 379 2.40 -2.77 -10.48
C LEU A 379 0.93 -3.11 -10.23
N ALA A 380 0.10 -2.14 -9.85
CA ALA A 380 -1.34 -2.37 -9.68
C ALA A 380 -1.99 -2.79 -11.01
N VAL A 381 -1.61 -2.13 -12.12
CA VAL A 381 -2.11 -2.50 -13.45
C VAL A 381 -1.45 -3.78 -13.95
N ALA A 382 -0.14 -3.95 -13.75
CA ALA A 382 0.59 -5.15 -14.15
C ALA A 382 0.00 -6.44 -13.57
N THR A 383 -0.43 -6.39 -12.32
CA THR A 383 -0.99 -7.55 -11.61
C THR A 383 -2.49 -7.70 -11.78
N ASN A 384 -3.18 -6.73 -12.41
CA ASN A 384 -4.65 -6.65 -12.46
C ASN A 384 -5.30 -6.83 -11.07
N CYS A 385 -4.65 -6.37 -10.00
CA CYS A 385 -5.15 -6.56 -8.63
C CYS A 385 -6.48 -5.83 -8.36
N GLY A 386 -6.80 -4.83 -9.17
CA GLY A 386 -8.08 -4.12 -9.17
C GLY A 386 -8.24 -3.09 -8.06
N GLN A 387 -7.28 -2.93 -7.15
CA GLN A 387 -7.32 -1.97 -6.05
C GLN A 387 -5.95 -1.36 -5.77
N ILE A 388 -5.93 -0.08 -5.38
CA ILE A 388 -4.73 0.63 -4.94
C ILE A 388 -5.02 1.52 -3.74
N LYS A 389 -4.22 1.40 -2.68
CA LYS A 389 -4.22 2.26 -1.51
C LYS A 389 -3.00 3.17 -1.58
N THR A 390 -3.18 4.46 -1.90
CA THR A 390 -2.04 5.37 -2.12
C THR A 390 -2.28 6.77 -1.54
N GLY A 391 -3.02 6.84 -0.44
CA GLY A 391 -3.29 8.06 0.29
C GLY A 391 -4.42 8.89 -0.31
N SER A 392 -4.45 10.17 0.04
CA SER A 392 -5.51 11.11 -0.31
C SER A 392 -5.22 11.89 -1.60
N LEU A 393 -6.10 12.84 -1.92
CA LEU A 393 -6.05 13.77 -3.07
C LEU A 393 -5.21 15.03 -2.76
N ALA A 394 -4.22 14.92 -1.88
CA ALA A 394 -3.28 15.96 -1.50
C ALA A 394 -1.89 15.37 -1.32
N ARG A 395 -0.84 16.21 -1.42
CA ARG A 395 0.59 15.89 -1.41
C ARG A 395 1.06 15.20 -2.70
N SER A 396 2.17 15.73 -3.26
CA SER A 396 2.69 15.29 -4.57
C SER A 396 3.13 13.83 -4.58
N ASP A 397 3.62 13.32 -3.45
CA ASP A 397 4.03 11.94 -3.25
C ASP A 397 2.86 10.95 -3.44
N ARG A 398 1.65 11.35 -3.11
CA ARG A 398 0.42 10.56 -3.33
C ARG A 398 -0.11 10.76 -4.76
N LEU A 399 -0.23 12.03 -5.16
CA LEU A 399 -0.76 12.38 -6.48
C LEU A 399 0.10 11.84 -7.64
N ALA A 400 1.40 11.62 -7.43
CA ALA A 400 2.28 11.00 -8.42
C ALA A 400 1.72 9.64 -8.91
N LYS A 401 1.17 8.83 -8.01
CA LYS A 401 0.60 7.51 -8.31
C LYS A 401 -0.73 7.64 -9.07
N TYR A 402 -1.62 8.53 -8.61
CA TYR A 402 -2.89 8.82 -9.33
C TYR A 402 -2.63 9.36 -10.73
N ASN A 403 -1.70 10.30 -10.87
CA ASN A 403 -1.33 10.87 -12.16
C ASN A 403 -0.71 9.82 -13.10
N GLN A 404 0.05 8.86 -12.56
CA GLN A 404 0.58 7.75 -13.34
C GLN A 404 -0.54 6.81 -13.83
N LEU A 405 -1.50 6.49 -12.98
CA LEU A 405 -2.65 5.68 -13.39
C LEU A 405 -3.50 6.35 -14.48
N ILE A 406 -3.69 7.68 -14.41
CA ILE A 406 -4.38 8.45 -15.45
C ILE A 406 -3.62 8.35 -16.78
N ARG A 407 -2.27 8.45 -16.78
CA ARG A 407 -1.46 8.26 -18.00
C ARG A 407 -1.58 6.85 -18.56
N ILE A 408 -1.58 5.83 -17.68
CA ILE A 408 -1.76 4.44 -18.08
C ILE A 408 -3.16 4.23 -18.71
N GLU A 409 -4.21 4.82 -18.12
CA GLU A 409 -5.57 4.77 -18.68
C GLU A 409 -5.62 5.38 -20.06
N GLU A 410 -4.99 6.56 -20.26
CA GLU A 410 -4.89 7.23 -21.55
C GLU A 410 -4.11 6.39 -22.59
N GLU A 411 -3.00 5.76 -22.18
CA GLU A 411 -2.18 4.90 -23.04
C GLU A 411 -2.91 3.62 -23.46
N LEU A 412 -3.68 3.00 -22.57
CA LEU A 412 -4.50 1.82 -22.86
C LEU A 412 -5.70 2.15 -23.76
N GLY A 413 -6.23 3.38 -23.71
CA GLY A 413 -7.37 3.82 -24.50
C GLY A 413 -8.58 2.89 -24.32
N ASP A 414 -9.15 2.43 -25.42
CA ASP A 414 -10.33 1.55 -25.42
C ASP A 414 -10.09 0.16 -24.77
N SER A 415 -8.83 -0.19 -24.52
CA SER A 415 -8.48 -1.43 -23.80
C SER A 415 -8.48 -1.27 -22.29
N ALA A 416 -8.54 -0.03 -21.79
CA ALA A 416 -8.59 0.22 -20.34
C ALA A 416 -9.89 -0.33 -19.75
N HIS A 417 -9.76 -1.01 -18.62
CA HIS A 417 -10.90 -1.56 -17.89
C HIS A 417 -10.82 -1.11 -16.43
N TYR A 418 -11.70 -0.21 -16.02
CA TYR A 418 -11.79 0.18 -14.61
C TYR A 418 -12.48 -0.92 -13.82
N ALA A 419 -11.85 -1.38 -12.73
CA ALA A 419 -12.31 -2.55 -11.99
C ALA A 419 -13.69 -2.37 -11.33
N GLY A 420 -14.05 -1.14 -10.91
CA GLY A 420 -15.31 -0.85 -10.28
C GLY A 420 -15.62 -1.82 -9.11
N LYS A 421 -16.88 -2.16 -8.91
CA LYS A 421 -17.31 -3.11 -7.86
C LYS A 421 -16.70 -4.51 -8.02
N ALA A 422 -16.26 -4.89 -9.23
CA ALA A 422 -15.65 -6.21 -9.46
C ALA A 422 -14.30 -6.37 -8.73
N CYS A 423 -13.69 -5.28 -8.26
CA CYS A 423 -12.47 -5.32 -7.48
C CYS A 423 -12.58 -6.16 -6.19
N PHE A 424 -13.78 -6.31 -5.64
CA PHE A 424 -14.04 -7.14 -4.46
C PHE A 424 -14.20 -8.64 -4.75
N GLY A 425 -14.02 -9.06 -6.00
CA GLY A 425 -14.08 -10.47 -6.37
C GLY A 425 -15.41 -11.16 -6.03
N ALA A 426 -15.36 -12.20 -5.21
CA ALA A 426 -16.56 -12.98 -4.85
C ALA A 426 -17.56 -12.21 -3.97
N LEU A 427 -17.17 -11.13 -3.30
CA LEU A 427 -18.04 -10.31 -2.46
C LEU A 427 -19.00 -9.43 -3.27
N SER A 428 -18.72 -9.23 -4.55
CA SER A 428 -19.53 -8.39 -5.45
C SER A 428 -20.79 -9.08 -6.00
N ARG A 429 -21.16 -10.24 -5.48
CA ARG A 429 -22.29 -11.05 -5.96
C ARG A 429 -23.57 -10.86 -5.16
#